data_3a0d5f8228e059157e6dee35306c3224
#
_entry.id   3a0d5f8228e059157e6dee35306c3224
#
_cell.length_a   1.000
_cell.length_b   1.000
_cell.length_c   1.000
_cell.angle_alpha   90.00
_cell.angle_beta   90.00
_cell.angle_gamma   90.00
#
_symmetry.space_group_name_H-M   'P 1'
#
loop_
_entity.id
_entity.type
_entity.pdbx_description
1 polymer ?
#
loop_
_entity_poly.entity_id
_entity_poly.type
_entity_poly.pdbx_seq_one_letter_code
_entity_poly.pdbx_strand_id
1 'polypeptide(L)'
;MKHYKLFAWMMAIAIASMPVTACSSDDNETEKLFTTDPVEKATLYACGVSHSGSRLASDIDNIIFTEDDIEWFNVTTREIKFKDMDEPLYRRLEPFREIRFYLGDNDLFVVSSFVSDLHSMVFTDLVLHYDVISDPDQGHYYLHDCYPLQVIDMEEVKANIRKNAGQWELFTNYLENKGKLRK
;
A
#
# COMPACT_ATOMS: atom_id res chain seq x y z
N MET A 1 -55.58 29.21 41.27
CA MET A 1 -56.60 29.63 40.30
C MET A 1 -56.26 29.01 38.94
N LYS A 2 -57.26 28.25 38.42
CA LYS A 2 -57.48 27.83 37.01
C LYS A 2 -56.41 26.95 36.35
N HIS A 3 -56.54 25.62 36.29
CA HIS A 3 -57.39 24.78 35.46
C HIS A 3 -57.28 25.09 33.95
N TYR A 4 -56.85 24.05 33.14
CA TYR A 4 -57.53 23.38 32.01
C TYR A 4 -56.57 22.36 31.45
N LYS A 5 -56.81 21.03 31.62
CA LYS A 5 -57.61 20.08 30.80
C LYS A 5 -56.94 19.77 29.44
N LEU A 6 -56.38 18.55 29.39
CA LEU A 6 -56.70 17.43 28.50
C LEU A 6 -57.22 17.79 27.11
N PHE A 7 -56.52 17.30 26.08
CA PHE A 7 -57.18 16.50 25.01
C PHE A 7 -56.18 15.57 24.34
N ALA A 8 -56.47 14.27 24.45
CA ALA A 8 -55.90 13.22 23.66
C ALA A 8 -56.48 13.28 22.23
N TRP A 9 -55.67 13.09 21.21
CA TRP A 9 -56.14 12.61 19.93
C TRP A 9 -55.12 11.66 19.32
N MET A 10 -55.53 10.37 19.30
CA MET A 10 -54.97 9.35 18.40
C MET A 10 -55.34 9.73 16.96
N MET A 11 -54.37 9.75 16.09
CA MET A 11 -54.59 9.47 14.68
C MET A 11 -53.54 8.52 14.17
N ALA A 12 -53.94 7.29 13.95
CA ALA A 12 -53.27 6.32 13.12
C ALA A 12 -53.43 6.75 11.66
N ILE A 13 -52.28 6.97 10.99
CA ILE A 13 -52.26 7.07 9.52
C ILE A 13 -51.29 6.00 9.02
N ALA A 14 -51.90 4.95 8.50
CA ALA A 14 -51.24 4.00 7.61
C ALA A 14 -51.02 4.71 6.27
N ILE A 15 -49.78 4.87 5.86
CA ILE A 15 -49.44 5.32 4.50
C ILE A 15 -48.60 4.25 3.84
N ALA A 16 -49.14 3.82 2.72
CA ALA A 16 -48.71 2.81 1.80
C ALA A 16 -47.24 2.94 1.33
N SER A 17 -46.62 1.79 1.24
CA SER A 17 -45.41 1.51 0.50
C SER A 17 -45.53 1.91 -0.97
N MET A 18 -44.68 2.84 -1.43
CA MET A 18 -44.34 2.96 -2.84
C MET A 18 -42.83 2.78 -3.01
N PRO A 19 -42.38 1.87 -3.87
CA PRO A 19 -41.00 1.81 -4.26
C PRO A 19 -40.71 2.94 -5.24
N VAL A 20 -39.93 3.93 -4.82
CA VAL A 20 -39.37 4.92 -5.74
C VAL A 20 -38.02 4.36 -6.21
N THR A 21 -38.03 3.78 -7.40
CA THR A 21 -36.82 3.58 -8.18
C THR A 21 -36.37 4.94 -8.70
N ALA A 22 -35.43 5.56 -7.99
CA ALA A 22 -34.71 6.70 -8.51
C ALA A 22 -33.32 6.21 -8.95
N CYS A 23 -33.13 6.09 -10.26
CA CYS A 23 -31.82 6.13 -10.86
C CYS A 23 -31.30 7.56 -10.68
N SER A 24 -30.32 7.75 -9.83
CA SER A 24 -29.42 8.90 -9.88
C SER A 24 -28.00 8.36 -9.99
N SER A 25 -27.43 8.63 -11.15
CA SER A 25 -26.00 8.56 -11.37
C SER A 25 -25.36 9.65 -10.52
N ASP A 26 -24.78 9.29 -9.41
CA ASP A 26 -23.84 10.11 -8.67
C ASP A 26 -22.50 9.39 -8.68
N ASP A 27 -21.57 10.03 -9.36
CA ASP A 27 -20.14 9.77 -9.26
C ASP A 27 -19.67 10.03 -7.81
N ASN A 28 -19.91 9.08 -6.93
CA ASN A 28 -19.21 9.01 -5.67
C ASN A 28 -18.04 8.05 -5.87
N GLU A 29 -16.84 8.62 -5.94
CA GLU A 29 -15.62 7.92 -5.59
C GLU A 29 -15.86 7.30 -4.21
N THR A 30 -16.27 6.05 -4.25
CA THR A 30 -16.47 5.24 -3.07
C THR A 30 -15.08 5.09 -2.44
N GLU A 31 -14.86 5.73 -1.29
CA GLU A 31 -13.88 5.25 -0.33
C GLU A 31 -14.03 3.73 -0.29
N LYS A 32 -13.05 3.02 -0.84
CA LYS A 32 -12.96 1.58 -0.68
C LYS A 32 -12.82 1.34 0.82
N LEU A 33 -13.95 1.07 1.44
CA LEU A 33 -14.03 0.61 2.81
C LEU A 33 -13.14 -0.63 2.87
N PHE A 34 -12.00 -0.51 3.55
CA PHE A 34 -11.14 -1.65 3.84
C PHE A 34 -11.99 -2.67 4.57
N THR A 35 -12.38 -3.72 3.88
CA THR A 35 -13.02 -4.86 4.53
C THR A 35 -12.01 -5.41 5.51
N THR A 36 -12.34 -5.31 6.79
CA THR A 36 -11.59 -5.93 7.89
C THR A 36 -11.80 -7.44 7.87
N ASP A 37 -11.46 -8.10 6.76
CA ASP A 37 -11.13 -9.51 6.82
C ASP A 37 -9.83 -9.65 7.61
N PRO A 38 -9.75 -10.64 8.52
CA PRO A 38 -8.65 -10.68 9.46
C PRO A 38 -7.32 -10.69 8.70
N VAL A 39 -6.52 -9.65 8.91
CA VAL A 39 -5.17 -9.43 8.37
C VAL A 39 -4.26 -10.66 8.55
N GLU A 40 -4.63 -11.57 9.46
CA GLU A 40 -3.93 -12.82 9.74
C GLU A 40 -3.88 -13.84 8.58
N LYS A 41 -4.77 -13.76 7.58
CA LYS A 41 -4.80 -14.69 6.43
C LYS A 41 -4.30 -14.07 5.12
N ALA A 42 -4.10 -12.77 5.09
CA ALA A 42 -3.58 -12.10 3.92
C ALA A 42 -2.08 -12.44 3.76
N THR A 43 -1.62 -12.61 2.54
CA THR A 43 -0.20 -12.81 2.21
C THR A 43 0.37 -11.53 1.64
N LEU A 44 1.54 -11.10 2.13
CA LEU A 44 2.28 -10.00 1.55
C LEU A 44 3.10 -10.51 0.36
N TYR A 45 2.97 -9.85 -0.78
CA TYR A 45 3.78 -10.14 -1.96
C TYR A 45 4.01 -8.89 -2.80
N ALA A 46 4.99 -8.94 -3.69
CA ALA A 46 5.29 -7.88 -4.62
C ALA A 46 5.34 -8.40 -6.06
N CYS A 47 4.71 -7.65 -6.97
CA CYS A 47 4.65 -7.95 -8.39
C CYS A 47 5.34 -6.87 -9.21
N GLY A 48 5.97 -7.28 -10.31
CA GLY A 48 6.58 -6.38 -11.28
C GLY A 48 5.62 -6.00 -12.39
N VAL A 49 5.62 -4.72 -12.78
CA VAL A 49 4.90 -4.21 -13.94
C VAL A 49 5.88 -3.94 -15.06
N SER A 50 5.74 -4.67 -16.17
CA SER A 50 6.66 -4.54 -17.31
C SER A 50 6.40 -3.27 -18.13
N HIS A 51 7.39 -2.87 -18.94
CA HIS A 51 7.34 -1.69 -19.82
C HIS A 51 6.25 -1.75 -20.90
N SER A 52 5.72 -2.93 -21.22
CA SER A 52 4.80 -3.11 -22.34
C SER A 52 3.36 -2.64 -22.10
N GLY A 53 3.05 -2.14 -20.91
CA GLY A 53 1.75 -1.49 -20.62
C GLY A 53 0.51 -2.38 -20.77
N SER A 54 0.68 -3.66 -21.05
CA SER A 54 -0.42 -4.60 -21.18
C SER A 54 -0.92 -5.02 -19.80
N ARG A 55 -2.00 -4.41 -19.35
CA ARG A 55 -2.74 -4.74 -18.11
C ARG A 55 -3.45 -6.11 -18.15
N LEU A 56 -3.06 -7.03 -19.02
CA LEU A 56 -3.82 -8.26 -19.33
C LEU A 56 -3.09 -9.58 -19.00
N ALA A 57 -1.87 -9.53 -18.49
CA ALA A 57 -1.33 -10.68 -17.77
C ALA A 57 -1.73 -10.50 -16.29
N SER A 58 -2.30 -11.51 -15.66
CA SER A 58 -2.59 -11.47 -14.23
C SER A 58 -1.30 -11.07 -13.49
N ASP A 59 -1.35 -10.05 -12.63
CA ASP A 59 -0.18 -9.58 -11.87
C ASP A 59 0.50 -10.74 -11.10
N ILE A 60 -0.23 -11.82 -10.87
CA ILE A 60 0.20 -13.06 -10.23
C ILE A 60 1.36 -13.76 -11.00
N ASP A 61 1.44 -13.61 -12.32
CA ASP A 61 2.48 -14.25 -13.14
C ASP A 61 3.86 -13.57 -12.98
N ASN A 62 3.92 -12.39 -12.35
CA ASN A 62 5.11 -11.57 -12.18
C ASN A 62 5.48 -11.35 -10.72
N ILE A 63 5.23 -12.33 -9.84
CA ILE A 63 5.62 -12.23 -8.43
C ILE A 63 7.15 -12.19 -8.35
N ILE A 64 7.68 -11.11 -7.77
CA ILE A 64 9.11 -10.89 -7.57
C ILE A 64 9.56 -11.54 -6.26
N PHE A 65 8.78 -11.31 -5.20
CA PHE A 65 9.00 -11.90 -3.88
C PHE A 65 7.71 -11.95 -3.08
N THR A 66 7.71 -12.74 -2.03
CA THR A 66 6.63 -12.90 -1.06
C THR A 66 7.12 -12.58 0.34
N GLU A 67 6.22 -12.61 1.33
CA GLU A 67 6.59 -12.47 2.74
C GLU A 67 7.61 -13.52 3.20
N ASP A 68 7.59 -14.70 2.59
CA ASP A 68 8.51 -15.79 2.96
C ASP A 68 9.96 -15.47 2.57
N ASP A 69 10.15 -14.64 1.56
CA ASP A 69 11.47 -14.18 1.13
C ASP A 69 12.02 -13.07 2.02
N ILE A 70 11.16 -12.37 2.77
CA ILE A 70 11.56 -11.31 3.70
C ILE A 70 12.06 -11.93 5.01
N GLU A 71 13.28 -11.62 5.40
CA GLU A 71 13.82 -11.97 6.70
C GLU A 71 13.34 -10.98 7.77
N TRP A 72 13.51 -9.68 7.53
CA TRP A 72 13.04 -8.60 8.39
C TRP A 72 12.97 -7.25 7.65
N PHE A 73 12.26 -6.31 8.26
CA PHE A 73 12.18 -4.90 7.88
C PHE A 73 12.49 -4.02 9.09
N ASN A 74 13.36 -3.04 8.94
CA ASN A 74 13.67 -2.06 9.98
C ASN A 74 12.92 -0.76 9.74
N VAL A 75 12.06 -0.37 10.68
CA VAL A 75 11.20 0.82 10.57
C VAL A 75 12.02 2.12 10.55
N THR A 76 13.14 2.15 11.30
CA THR A 76 13.95 3.37 11.46
C THR A 76 14.81 3.64 10.24
N THR A 77 15.51 2.60 9.75
CA THR A 77 16.40 2.72 8.59
C THR A 77 15.70 2.53 7.27
N ARG A 78 14.47 2.00 7.28
CA ARG A 78 13.71 1.58 6.09
C ARG A 78 14.36 0.42 5.33
N GLU A 79 15.31 -0.25 5.94
CA GLU A 79 15.98 -1.40 5.35
C GLU A 79 15.07 -2.62 5.36
N ILE A 80 15.02 -3.31 4.21
CA ILE A 80 14.35 -4.60 4.04
C ILE A 80 15.42 -5.65 3.74
N LYS A 81 15.52 -6.64 4.63
CA LYS A 81 16.44 -7.76 4.43
C LYS A 81 15.69 -8.92 3.83
N PHE A 82 16.20 -9.40 2.73
CA PHE A 82 15.73 -10.63 2.10
C PHE A 82 16.59 -11.82 2.55
N LYS A 83 15.99 -12.99 2.58
CA LYS A 83 16.71 -14.26 2.75
C LYS A 83 17.60 -14.50 1.54
N ASP A 84 18.53 -15.43 1.66
CA ASP A 84 19.32 -15.88 0.52
C ASP A 84 18.39 -16.45 -0.55
N MET A 85 18.49 -15.92 -1.75
CA MET A 85 17.75 -16.33 -2.94
C MET A 85 18.68 -16.94 -3.97
N ASP A 86 18.19 -17.91 -4.73
CA ASP A 86 18.96 -18.54 -5.83
C ASP A 86 19.37 -17.51 -6.88
N GLU A 87 18.52 -16.54 -7.14
CA GLU A 87 18.78 -15.40 -8.00
C GLU A 87 18.73 -14.10 -7.18
N PRO A 88 19.76 -13.23 -7.24
CA PRO A 88 19.75 -11.95 -6.53
C PRO A 88 18.54 -11.11 -6.89
N LEU A 89 17.92 -10.47 -5.89
CA LEU A 89 16.69 -9.69 -6.07
C LEU A 89 16.82 -8.61 -7.15
N TYR A 90 17.97 -7.93 -7.24
CA TYR A 90 18.17 -6.89 -8.25
C TYR A 90 18.01 -7.41 -9.69
N ARG A 91 18.38 -8.67 -9.97
CA ARG A 91 18.17 -9.29 -11.30
C ARG A 91 16.71 -9.60 -11.56
N ARG A 92 15.97 -10.03 -10.54
CA ARG A 92 14.52 -10.23 -10.65
C ARG A 92 13.78 -8.93 -10.93
N LEU A 93 14.33 -7.80 -10.45
CA LEU A 93 13.73 -6.47 -10.60
C LEU A 93 14.02 -5.83 -11.97
N GLU A 94 15.14 -6.16 -12.60
CA GLU A 94 15.62 -5.54 -13.84
C GLU A 94 14.59 -5.47 -14.97
N PRO A 95 13.72 -6.50 -15.21
CA PRO A 95 12.73 -6.45 -16.29
C PRO A 95 11.57 -5.47 -16.05
N PHE A 96 11.42 -4.97 -14.82
CA PHE A 96 10.23 -4.24 -14.41
C PHE A 96 10.51 -2.74 -14.26
N ARG A 97 9.50 -1.96 -14.64
CA ARG A 97 9.51 -0.50 -14.49
C ARG A 97 9.00 -0.07 -13.13
N GLU A 98 8.04 -0.82 -12.58
CA GLU A 98 7.29 -0.50 -11.38
C GLU A 98 7.11 -1.76 -10.57
N ILE A 99 7.11 -1.65 -9.26
CA ILE A 99 6.88 -2.75 -8.33
C ILE A 99 5.65 -2.41 -7.52
N ARG A 100 4.70 -3.32 -7.44
CA ARG A 100 3.50 -3.17 -6.60
C ARG A 100 3.52 -4.15 -5.45
N PHE A 101 3.33 -3.63 -4.27
CA PHE A 101 3.17 -4.41 -3.06
C PHE A 101 1.70 -4.62 -2.77
N TYR A 102 1.35 -5.83 -2.41
CA TYR A 102 -0.01 -6.26 -2.08
C TYR A 102 -0.05 -6.90 -0.71
N LEU A 103 -1.19 -6.74 -0.04
CA LEU A 103 -1.54 -7.50 1.15
C LEU A 103 -2.89 -8.18 0.91
N GLY A 104 -2.86 -9.48 0.61
CA GLY A 104 -4.01 -10.19 0.03
C GLY A 104 -4.41 -9.54 -1.29
N ASP A 105 -5.67 -9.13 -1.40
CA ASP A 105 -6.22 -8.47 -2.60
C ASP A 105 -6.08 -6.94 -2.58
N ASN A 106 -5.44 -6.37 -1.54
CA ASN A 106 -5.33 -4.92 -1.38
C ASN A 106 -3.98 -4.39 -1.86
N ASP A 107 -4.01 -3.35 -2.67
CA ASP A 107 -2.83 -2.58 -3.04
C ASP A 107 -2.27 -1.88 -1.79
N LEU A 108 -0.99 -2.10 -1.48
CA LEU A 108 -0.28 -1.38 -0.43
C LEU A 108 0.48 -0.19 -1.01
N PHE A 109 1.50 -0.48 -1.80
CA PHE A 109 2.41 0.52 -2.34
C PHE A 109 2.62 0.34 -3.83
N VAL A 110 2.84 1.47 -4.49
CA VAL A 110 3.47 1.51 -5.80
C VAL A 110 4.87 2.06 -5.61
N VAL A 111 5.87 1.24 -5.87
CA VAL A 111 7.27 1.63 -5.91
C VAL A 111 7.59 2.01 -7.35
N SER A 112 7.72 3.31 -7.60
CA SER A 112 7.82 3.86 -8.94
C SER A 112 9.15 3.57 -9.63
N SER A 113 10.18 3.20 -8.89
CA SER A 113 11.50 2.92 -9.43
C SER A 113 12.33 2.05 -8.51
N PHE A 114 13.13 1.19 -9.15
CA PHE A 114 14.26 0.53 -8.53
C PHE A 114 15.53 1.35 -8.84
N VAL A 115 16.21 1.80 -7.81
CA VAL A 115 17.37 2.68 -7.91
C VAL A 115 18.58 2.11 -7.17
N SER A 116 19.76 2.48 -7.61
CA SER A 116 21.02 2.20 -6.90
C SER A 116 21.79 3.48 -6.64
N ASP A 117 22.86 3.43 -5.84
CA ASP A 117 23.72 4.57 -5.57
C ASP A 117 24.35 5.21 -6.81
N LEU A 118 24.29 4.51 -7.94
CA LEU A 118 24.82 4.99 -9.22
C LEU A 118 23.80 5.85 -10.00
N HIS A 119 22.56 5.96 -9.54
CA HIS A 119 21.54 6.79 -10.20
C HIS A 119 21.75 8.26 -9.87
N SER A 120 21.71 9.10 -10.92
CA SER A 120 21.79 10.57 -10.80
C SER A 120 20.44 11.27 -10.89
N MET A 121 19.34 10.50 -10.98
CA MET A 121 17.99 11.04 -11.10
C MET A 121 17.37 11.30 -9.72
N VAL A 122 16.45 12.26 -9.68
CA VAL A 122 15.64 12.56 -8.49
C VAL A 122 14.28 11.89 -8.64
N PHE A 123 13.86 11.20 -7.58
CA PHE A 123 12.54 10.56 -7.46
C PHE A 123 11.85 11.12 -6.22
N THR A 124 10.63 11.58 -6.37
CA THR A 124 9.82 12.16 -5.27
C THR A 124 8.80 11.19 -4.71
N ASP A 125 8.69 10.01 -5.31
CA ASP A 125 7.82 8.90 -4.89
C ASP A 125 8.64 7.80 -4.21
N LEU A 126 7.92 6.81 -3.66
CA LEU A 126 8.51 5.63 -3.04
C LEU A 126 9.41 4.88 -4.02
N VAL A 127 10.61 4.58 -3.61
CA VAL A 127 11.63 3.84 -4.36
C VAL A 127 12.12 2.63 -3.58
N LEU A 128 12.51 1.59 -4.30
CA LEU A 128 13.33 0.51 -3.76
C LEU A 128 14.79 0.80 -4.12
N HIS A 129 15.56 1.21 -3.11
CA HIS A 129 16.97 1.55 -3.25
C HIS A 129 17.85 0.33 -2.95
N TYR A 130 18.77 0.05 -3.82
CA TYR A 130 19.78 -0.99 -3.68
C TYR A 130 21.16 -0.34 -3.45
N ASP A 131 21.70 -0.52 -2.25
CA ASP A 131 23.05 -0.05 -1.90
C ASP A 131 24.08 -1.04 -2.45
N VAL A 132 24.70 -0.65 -3.57
CA VAL A 132 25.74 -1.43 -4.26
C VAL A 132 27.12 -1.14 -3.67
N ILE A 133 27.29 0.03 -3.05
CA ILE A 133 28.62 0.52 -2.62
C ILE A 133 29.03 -0.12 -1.30
N SER A 134 28.09 -0.24 -0.35
CA SER A 134 28.38 -0.74 0.99
C SER A 134 28.62 -2.24 1.02
N ASP A 135 27.89 -3.02 0.25
CA ASP A 135 28.06 -4.47 0.15
C ASP A 135 27.64 -4.99 -1.25
N PRO A 136 28.59 -5.09 -2.18
CA PRO A 136 28.32 -5.56 -3.53
C PRO A 136 27.81 -7.02 -3.61
N ASP A 137 28.15 -7.84 -2.62
CA ASP A 137 27.87 -9.28 -2.65
C ASP A 137 26.55 -9.66 -2.00
N GLN A 138 26.10 -8.92 -0.98
CA GLN A 138 24.90 -9.25 -0.22
C GLN A 138 23.72 -8.33 -0.48
N GLY A 139 23.96 -7.13 -0.99
CA GLY A 139 22.95 -6.13 -1.34
C GLY A 139 22.07 -5.70 -0.17
N HIS A 140 22.13 -4.42 0.16
CA HIS A 140 21.20 -3.81 1.09
C HIS A 140 20.07 -3.12 0.32
N TYR A 141 18.83 -3.39 0.71
CA TYR A 141 17.65 -2.82 0.06
C TYR A 141 16.91 -1.92 1.05
N TYR A 142 16.47 -0.76 0.56
CA TYR A 142 15.75 0.22 1.37
C TYR A 142 14.49 0.67 0.65
N LEU A 143 13.38 0.75 1.37
CA LEU A 143 12.15 1.38 0.90
C LEU A 143 12.13 2.85 1.33
N HIS A 144 12.65 3.73 0.48
CA HIS A 144 12.71 5.17 0.76
C HIS A 144 11.54 5.92 0.14
N ASP A 145 11.06 6.94 0.83
CA ASP A 145 9.97 7.81 0.36
C ASP A 145 10.41 8.75 -0.78
N CYS A 146 11.71 8.82 -1.08
CA CYS A 146 12.30 9.57 -2.17
C CYS A 146 13.74 9.12 -2.42
N TYR A 147 14.32 9.56 -3.55
CA TYR A 147 15.75 9.40 -3.82
C TYR A 147 16.28 10.61 -4.62
N PRO A 148 17.46 11.17 -4.30
CA PRO A 148 18.25 10.88 -3.10
C PRO A 148 17.58 11.41 -1.82
N LEU A 149 18.01 10.95 -0.63
CA LEU A 149 17.36 11.30 0.65
C LEU A 149 17.39 12.82 0.96
N GLN A 150 18.31 13.57 0.35
CA GLN A 150 18.43 15.02 0.50
C GLN A 150 17.19 15.78 0.03
N VAL A 151 16.33 15.19 -0.81
CA VAL A 151 15.10 15.83 -1.30
C VAL A 151 13.88 15.58 -0.41
N ILE A 152 14.04 14.92 0.75
CA ILE A 152 12.94 14.56 1.67
C ILE A 152 12.09 15.78 2.11
N ASP A 153 12.68 16.98 2.12
CA ASP A 153 12.01 18.21 2.51
C ASP A 153 11.17 18.85 1.40
N MET A 154 11.20 18.32 0.19
CA MET A 154 10.33 18.83 -0.90
C MET A 154 8.85 18.60 -0.56
N GLU A 155 8.01 19.58 -0.88
CA GLU A 155 6.57 19.51 -0.56
C GLU A 155 5.86 18.35 -1.27
N GLU A 156 6.31 17.98 -2.46
CA GLU A 156 5.81 16.84 -3.20
C GLU A 156 6.10 15.53 -2.45
N VAL A 157 7.32 15.34 -1.96
CA VAL A 157 7.71 14.17 -1.14
C VAL A 157 6.86 14.11 0.13
N LYS A 158 6.72 15.24 0.84
CA LYS A 158 5.88 15.31 2.05
C LYS A 158 4.41 14.98 1.76
N ALA A 159 3.90 15.37 0.60
CA ALA A 159 2.55 15.03 0.18
C ALA A 159 2.40 13.51 -0.05
N ASN A 160 3.38 12.89 -0.72
CA ASN A 160 3.41 11.45 -0.97
C ASN A 160 3.57 10.64 0.32
N ILE A 161 4.39 11.10 1.26
CA ILE A 161 4.50 10.49 2.61
C ILE A 161 3.14 10.49 3.31
N ARG A 162 2.44 11.64 3.32
CA ARG A 162 1.10 11.73 3.94
C ARG A 162 0.09 10.80 3.26
N LYS A 163 0.12 10.74 1.93
CA LYS A 163 -0.75 9.87 1.15
C LYS A 163 -0.55 8.39 1.49
N ASN A 164 0.68 7.97 1.70
CA ASN A 164 1.05 6.58 1.94
C ASN A 164 1.03 6.18 3.44
N ALA A 165 0.69 7.09 4.36
CA ALA A 165 0.80 6.85 5.80
C ALA A 165 -0.02 5.64 6.27
N GLY A 166 -1.28 5.50 5.79
CA GLY A 166 -2.13 4.37 6.15
C GLY A 166 -1.59 3.04 5.62
N GLN A 167 -1.04 3.01 4.42
CA GLN A 167 -0.42 1.84 3.82
C GLN A 167 0.85 1.41 4.59
N TRP A 168 1.64 2.39 5.04
CA TRP A 168 2.79 2.12 5.91
C TRP A 168 2.39 1.48 7.24
N GLU A 169 1.32 1.96 7.84
CA GLU A 169 0.77 1.38 9.07
C GLU A 169 0.33 -0.08 8.85
N LEU A 170 -0.40 -0.37 7.77
CA LEU A 170 -0.81 -1.72 7.42
C LEU A 170 0.40 -2.65 7.20
N PHE A 171 1.40 -2.20 6.44
CA PHE A 171 2.60 -2.95 6.14
C PHE A 171 3.41 -3.28 7.41
N THR A 172 3.66 -2.27 8.25
CA THR A 172 4.45 -2.45 9.47
C THR A 172 3.72 -3.31 10.50
N ASN A 173 2.41 -3.12 10.70
CA ASN A 173 1.59 -3.95 11.58
C ASN A 173 1.57 -5.40 11.12
N TYR A 174 1.47 -5.63 9.81
CA TYR A 174 1.55 -6.98 9.24
C TYR A 174 2.89 -7.65 9.57
N LEU A 175 4.01 -6.97 9.29
CA LEU A 175 5.34 -7.51 9.57
C LEU A 175 5.62 -7.69 11.08
N GLU A 176 5.08 -6.82 11.93
CA GLU A 176 5.15 -6.97 13.40
C GLU A 176 4.41 -8.25 13.83
N ASN A 177 3.20 -8.49 13.34
CA ASN A 177 2.43 -9.71 13.62
C ASN A 177 3.14 -10.98 13.14
N LYS A 178 3.94 -10.89 12.08
CA LYS A 178 4.76 -12.00 11.57
C LYS A 178 6.13 -12.12 12.27
N GLY A 179 6.45 -11.24 13.22
CA GLY A 179 7.73 -11.23 13.92
C GLY A 179 8.91 -10.80 13.03
N LYS A 180 8.64 -10.10 11.93
CA LYS A 180 9.63 -9.65 10.95
C LYS A 180 9.95 -8.16 11.04
N LEU A 181 9.38 -7.43 12.02
CA LEU A 181 9.64 -6.01 12.21
C LEU A 181 10.81 -5.80 13.19
N ARG A 182 11.73 -4.90 12.83
CA ARG A 182 12.80 -4.39 13.68
C ARG A 182 12.60 -2.88 13.92
N LYS A 183 13.02 -2.42 15.10
CA LYS A 183 12.93 -1.01 15.52
C LYS A 183 14.32 -0.44 15.67
#